data_b44b6ff77b4193b187cf6c74c80a272c
#
_entry.id   b44b6ff77b4193b187cf6c74c80a272c
#
_cell.length_a   1.000
_cell.length_b   1.000
_cell.length_c   1.000
_cell.angle_alpha   90.00
_cell.angle_beta   90.00
_cell.angle_gamma   90.00
#
_symmetry.space_group_name_H-M   'P 1'
#
loop_
_entity.id
_entity.type
_entity.pdbx_description
1 polymer ?
#
loop_
_entity_poly.entity_id
_entity_poly.type
_entity_poly.pdbx_seq_one_letter_code
_entity_poly.pdbx_strand_id
1 'polypeptide(L)'
;VARLRRMRVWAALGAAVTLMLAGCTSSPQRTHSPRTMGVPASGTEDMGREPPASLRQGGTLTLATSQWVTQYNVNQAAGSIGEAAEIDSLVEPKLFRRDAKGVPHANPDYLLSAAVTGTAPQTVTYRLNPHARWSDGKPLGFDDFAAQWKALGRGDDRYLVADPSGYDQVSEVRRGARANEVQVVFRSPYADWQRLFDPLFPASATSTPEQFNNGWRARIPVTAGPFTIASMDRTTQSVTAVPDPAWWGTRPRLDKVVFRALLPAAALQAYLNGEIDAVNAATAEAYQQLRSAPDSTVRIGSAWDEVHVSLNGAGGPLADIAVRHAVQRAVNRKALADVAAEGLPVGVPLLGNHIYMTNQPGYADNSGPWGTFDPAEAARLLDRAGWTSPGAGRPRVKDGRPLKLRFVIAESTNRLGLDLAQLLQQMLGQVGIGVEIQKVPADDYGPKYLDVGNFDLAIFRFTDLTYPSQAQAVYRMPRGKQSFQNYGRISDAALDDLLQRASATLDPVAAARLYNQADAEIWRLGHDVELYQRPQMTAVRKGLANFGVPGLGDIDFGTVGWTS
;
A
#
# COMPACT_ATOMS: atom_id res chain seq x y z
N VAL A 1 -47.18 -42.71 25.41
CA VAL A 1 -48.36 -43.43 24.94
C VAL A 1 -48.44 -43.20 23.43
N ALA A 2 -47.89 -44.10 22.64
CA ALA A 2 -48.46 -45.15 21.78
C ALA A 2 -49.28 -44.57 20.61
N ARG A 3 -49.20 -44.96 19.39
CA ARG A 3 -48.81 -46.13 18.56
C ARG A 3 -48.85 -45.69 17.10
N LEU A 4 -47.92 -46.00 16.25
CA LEU A 4 -47.92 -47.04 15.22
C LEU A 4 -49.21 -47.20 14.36
N ARG A 5 -49.10 -47.04 13.05
CA ARG A 5 -49.51 -48.06 12.07
C ARG A 5 -48.96 -47.74 10.66
N ARG A 6 -48.31 -48.66 10.20
CA ARG A 6 -47.92 -49.25 8.92
C ARG A 6 -49.08 -49.53 7.99
N MET A 7 -48.83 -49.47 6.65
CA MET A 7 -49.02 -50.58 5.66
C MET A 7 -48.81 -49.97 4.25
N ARG A 8 -47.87 -50.40 3.46
CA ARG A 8 -47.82 -51.54 2.50
C ARG A 8 -48.98 -51.53 1.51
N VAL A 9 -48.89 -51.72 0.19
CA VAL A 9 -48.08 -52.60 -0.66
C VAL A 9 -48.54 -52.44 -2.15
N TRP A 10 -47.66 -52.85 -3.12
CA TRP A 10 -47.81 -53.40 -4.46
C TRP A 10 -47.88 -52.40 -5.63
N ALA A 11 -47.02 -52.37 -6.60
CA ALA A 11 -46.36 -53.30 -7.54
C ALA A 11 -47.21 -53.56 -8.81
N ALA A 12 -46.71 -53.22 -9.97
CA ALA A 12 -46.35 -54.19 -11.01
C ALA A 12 -46.31 -53.56 -12.44
N LEU A 13 -45.22 -53.77 -13.10
CA LEU A 13 -44.93 -54.28 -14.45
C LEU A 13 -45.56 -53.61 -15.68
N GLY A 14 -44.68 -53.33 -16.65
CA GLY A 14 -45.02 -53.25 -18.07
C GLY A 14 -43.82 -52.74 -18.92
N ALA A 15 -43.04 -53.66 -19.44
CA ALA A 15 -41.98 -53.41 -20.41
C ALA A 15 -42.55 -53.12 -21.79
N ALA A 16 -41.98 -52.17 -22.51
CA ALA A 16 -41.97 -52.16 -23.96
C ALA A 16 -40.73 -51.43 -24.47
N VAL A 17 -39.83 -52.22 -25.05
CA VAL A 17 -38.68 -51.77 -25.86
C VAL A 17 -39.19 -51.30 -27.20
N THR A 18 -38.83 -50.06 -27.59
CA THR A 18 -38.85 -49.65 -29.01
C THR A 18 -37.59 -48.81 -29.26
N LEU A 19 -36.65 -49.38 -29.99
CA LEU A 19 -35.55 -48.64 -30.64
C LEU A 19 -36.13 -47.75 -31.72
N MET A 20 -35.80 -46.46 -31.71
CA MET A 20 -35.64 -45.67 -32.91
C MET A 20 -34.39 -44.82 -32.83
N LEU A 21 -33.49 -45.11 -33.78
CA LEU A 21 -32.37 -44.26 -34.19
C LEU A 21 -32.94 -43.01 -34.88
N ALA A 22 -32.47 -41.83 -34.52
CA ALA A 22 -31.98 -40.79 -35.42
C ALA A 22 -31.99 -39.41 -34.74
N GLY A 23 -30.95 -38.67 -34.93
CA GLY A 23 -30.95 -37.21 -34.77
C GLY A 23 -29.97 -36.66 -33.72
N CYS A 24 -28.69 -36.67 -34.03
CA CYS A 24 -27.72 -35.76 -33.42
C CYS A 24 -28.11 -34.30 -33.73
N THR A 25 -28.73 -33.62 -32.78
CA THR A 25 -28.72 -32.15 -32.76
C THR A 25 -27.79 -31.75 -31.62
N SER A 26 -26.56 -31.42 -32.00
CA SER A 26 -25.58 -30.77 -31.13
C SER A 26 -26.13 -29.41 -30.70
N SER A 27 -26.58 -29.32 -29.46
CA SER A 27 -26.75 -28.02 -28.79
C SER A 27 -25.41 -27.33 -28.77
N PRO A 28 -25.29 -26.05 -29.14
CA PRO A 28 -24.05 -25.36 -29.05
C PRO A 28 -23.69 -25.20 -27.55
N GLN A 29 -22.67 -25.94 -27.09
CA GLN A 29 -21.99 -25.58 -25.88
C GLN A 29 -21.54 -24.12 -26.06
N ARG A 30 -22.13 -23.22 -25.28
CA ARG A 30 -21.56 -21.88 -25.11
C ARG A 30 -20.17 -22.06 -24.48
N THR A 31 -19.17 -22.10 -25.33
CA THR A 31 -17.80 -21.83 -24.92
C THR A 31 -17.79 -20.43 -24.38
N HIS A 32 -17.77 -20.29 -23.07
CA HIS A 32 -17.35 -19.04 -22.46
C HIS A 32 -15.87 -18.88 -22.84
N SER A 33 -15.61 -18.17 -23.93
CA SER A 33 -14.31 -17.57 -24.15
C SER A 33 -14.06 -16.70 -22.92
N PRO A 34 -12.96 -16.87 -22.17
CA PRO A 34 -12.63 -15.93 -21.14
C PRO A 34 -12.52 -14.56 -21.83
N ARG A 35 -13.41 -13.63 -21.49
CA ARG A 35 -13.18 -12.23 -21.80
C ARG A 35 -11.83 -11.91 -21.19
N THR A 36 -10.83 -11.69 -22.01
CA THR A 36 -9.59 -11.04 -21.62
C THR A 36 -10.01 -9.68 -21.05
N MET A 37 -10.16 -9.64 -19.72
CA MET A 37 -10.34 -8.38 -19.02
C MET A 37 -9.04 -7.62 -19.26
N GLY A 38 -9.14 -6.44 -19.88
CA GLY A 38 -7.97 -5.60 -20.12
C GLY A 38 -7.32 -5.29 -18.78
N VAL A 39 -6.02 -5.55 -18.69
CA VAL A 39 -5.23 -5.02 -17.58
C VAL A 39 -5.37 -3.50 -17.63
N PRO A 40 -5.60 -2.79 -16.52
CA PRO A 40 -5.60 -1.34 -16.53
C PRO A 40 -4.33 -0.86 -17.22
N ALA A 41 -4.45 0.11 -18.13
CA ALA A 41 -3.27 0.67 -18.77
C ALA A 41 -2.33 1.21 -17.67
N SER A 42 -1.04 0.92 -17.78
CA SER A 42 -0.04 1.37 -16.80
C SER A 42 -0.12 2.90 -16.65
N GLY A 43 -0.16 3.39 -15.42
CA GLY A 43 -0.25 4.83 -15.13
C GLY A 43 -1.67 5.38 -15.11
N THR A 44 -2.70 4.56 -15.01
CA THR A 44 -4.08 5.03 -14.98
C THR A 44 -4.40 5.71 -13.66
N GLU A 45 -4.79 6.98 -13.76
CA GLU A 45 -5.56 7.69 -12.75
C GLU A 45 -7.02 7.79 -13.25
N ASP A 46 -7.96 7.88 -12.32
CA ASP A 46 -9.35 8.21 -12.59
C ASP A 46 -9.87 9.16 -11.50
N MET A 47 -9.65 10.44 -11.74
CA MET A 47 -9.99 11.52 -10.81
C MET A 47 -11.25 12.28 -11.22
N GLY A 48 -11.82 11.99 -12.41
CA GLY A 48 -12.88 12.81 -12.98
C GLY A 48 -12.44 14.26 -13.08
N ARG A 49 -11.33 14.50 -13.79
CA ARG A 49 -10.66 15.80 -13.91
C ARG A 49 -11.58 16.83 -14.56
N GLU A 50 -11.78 17.94 -13.84
CA GLU A 50 -12.46 19.15 -14.32
C GLU A 50 -11.64 20.38 -13.95
N PRO A 51 -11.64 21.43 -14.80
CA PRO A 51 -11.03 22.70 -14.42
C PRO A 51 -11.68 23.23 -13.13
N PRO A 52 -10.92 23.59 -12.08
CA PRO A 52 -11.52 24.12 -10.85
C PRO A 52 -12.46 25.31 -11.08
N ALA A 53 -12.22 26.11 -12.11
CA ALA A 53 -13.09 27.25 -12.46
C ALA A 53 -14.49 26.83 -12.93
N SER A 54 -14.67 25.63 -13.49
CA SER A 54 -15.96 25.10 -13.94
C SER A 54 -16.81 24.50 -12.83
N LEU A 55 -16.21 24.26 -11.65
CA LEU A 55 -16.91 23.67 -10.52
C LEU A 55 -17.76 24.73 -9.81
N ARG A 56 -18.94 24.30 -9.33
CA ARG A 56 -19.79 25.18 -8.53
C ARG A 56 -19.10 25.58 -7.24
N GLN A 57 -19.39 26.76 -6.74
CA GLN A 57 -18.96 27.17 -5.41
C GLN A 57 -19.87 26.54 -4.37
N GLY A 58 -19.27 26.01 -3.31
CA GLY A 58 -19.98 25.46 -2.16
C GLY A 58 -20.13 23.94 -2.19
N GLY A 59 -20.78 23.45 -1.20
CA GLY A 59 -21.03 22.02 -0.96
C GLY A 59 -20.09 21.39 0.05
N THR A 60 -20.52 20.24 0.52
CA THR A 60 -19.78 19.41 1.48
C THR A 60 -19.20 18.20 0.76
N LEU A 61 -18.00 17.80 1.13
CA LEU A 61 -17.43 16.49 0.84
C LEU A 61 -17.34 15.72 2.16
N THR A 62 -18.03 14.59 2.24
CA THR A 62 -18.00 13.71 3.42
C THR A 62 -17.30 12.41 3.08
N LEU A 63 -16.22 12.10 3.80
CA LEU A 63 -15.37 10.94 3.62
C LEU A 63 -15.39 10.04 4.87
N ALA A 64 -15.04 8.77 4.69
CA ALA A 64 -14.88 7.86 5.81
C ALA A 64 -13.39 7.58 6.06
N THR A 65 -12.97 7.64 7.33
CA THR A 65 -11.72 7.06 7.82
C THR A 65 -12.02 5.74 8.52
N SER A 66 -11.11 4.76 8.48
CA SER A 66 -11.38 3.43 9.05
C SER A 66 -11.37 3.41 10.58
N GLN A 67 -10.80 4.45 11.20
CA GLN A 67 -10.69 4.61 12.65
C GLN A 67 -10.68 6.09 13.06
N TRP A 68 -10.95 6.35 14.35
CA TRP A 68 -10.76 7.65 14.93
C TRP A 68 -9.28 7.96 15.15
N VAL A 69 -8.78 9.05 14.58
CA VAL A 69 -7.40 9.49 14.73
C VAL A 69 -7.18 10.14 16.10
N THR A 70 -6.16 9.71 16.82
CA THR A 70 -5.80 10.24 18.15
C THR A 70 -4.47 10.98 18.16
N GLN A 71 -3.67 10.86 17.10
CA GLN A 71 -2.38 11.52 16.90
C GLN A 71 -2.29 11.99 15.45
N TYR A 72 -2.10 13.29 15.24
CA TYR A 72 -2.05 13.92 13.92
C TYR A 72 -0.65 14.30 13.48
N ASN A 73 0.37 14.15 14.30
CA ASN A 73 1.76 14.25 13.85
C ASN A 73 2.16 12.95 13.15
N VAL A 74 2.11 12.92 11.82
CA VAL A 74 2.44 11.72 11.02
C VAL A 74 3.92 11.30 11.12
N ASN A 75 4.79 12.16 11.62
CA ASN A 75 6.18 11.82 11.90
C ASN A 75 6.36 11.07 13.23
N GLN A 76 5.33 11.08 14.10
CA GLN A 76 5.33 10.38 15.37
C GLN A 76 4.78 8.96 15.19
N ALA A 77 5.34 7.97 15.88
CA ALA A 77 5.05 6.55 15.68
C ALA A 77 3.56 6.20 15.71
N ALA A 78 2.76 6.77 16.65
CA ALA A 78 1.32 6.51 16.71
C ALA A 78 0.49 7.34 15.70
N GLY A 79 1.08 8.37 15.10
CA GLY A 79 0.46 9.20 14.07
C GLY A 79 0.79 8.78 12.65
N SER A 80 1.72 7.85 12.47
CA SER A 80 2.13 7.34 11.15
C SER A 80 1.10 6.33 10.61
N ILE A 81 -0.13 6.82 10.38
CA ILE A 81 -1.26 6.05 9.85
C ILE A 81 -1.91 6.81 8.69
N GLY A 82 -2.50 6.07 7.76
CA GLY A 82 -3.08 6.63 6.53
C GLY A 82 -4.18 7.66 6.81
N GLU A 83 -5.02 7.42 7.81
CA GLU A 83 -6.13 8.32 8.18
C GLU A 83 -5.64 9.68 8.70
N ALA A 84 -4.53 9.70 9.45
CA ALA A 84 -3.91 10.95 9.88
C ALA A 84 -3.32 11.69 8.68
N ALA A 85 -2.60 10.99 7.80
CA ALA A 85 -2.01 11.57 6.60
C ALA A 85 -3.08 12.14 5.64
N GLU A 86 -4.25 11.50 5.52
CA GLU A 86 -5.35 11.99 4.71
C GLU A 86 -5.92 13.31 5.27
N ILE A 87 -6.14 13.41 6.58
CA ILE A 87 -6.61 14.65 7.22
C ILE A 87 -5.54 15.75 7.11
N ASP A 88 -4.27 15.42 7.39
CA ASP A 88 -3.15 16.36 7.30
C ASP A 88 -2.97 16.91 5.87
N SER A 89 -3.30 16.12 4.85
CA SER A 89 -3.19 16.56 3.44
C SER A 89 -4.06 17.77 3.08
N LEU A 90 -5.10 18.08 3.89
CA LEU A 90 -5.91 19.28 3.73
C LEU A 90 -5.27 20.49 4.38
N VAL A 91 -4.53 20.30 5.46
CA VAL A 91 -4.20 21.37 6.41
C VAL A 91 -2.71 21.61 6.59
N GLU A 92 -1.87 20.63 6.23
CA GLU A 92 -0.42 20.75 6.36
C GLU A 92 0.27 20.98 5.00
N PRO A 93 1.40 21.70 4.98
CA PRO A 93 2.16 21.96 3.77
C PRO A 93 2.72 20.69 3.15
N LYS A 94 2.26 20.32 1.96
CA LYS A 94 2.95 19.38 1.09
C LYS A 94 3.86 20.16 0.13
N LEU A 95 5.17 20.07 0.36
CA LEU A 95 6.16 20.79 -0.45
C LEU A 95 6.25 20.23 -1.86
N PHE A 96 5.92 18.96 -2.03
CA PHE A 96 5.87 18.28 -3.33
C PHE A 96 4.50 17.61 -3.52
N ARG A 97 4.03 17.60 -4.77
CA ARG A 97 2.87 16.83 -5.22
C ARG A 97 3.35 15.78 -6.19
N ARG A 98 2.97 14.54 -5.98
CA ARG A 98 3.29 13.45 -6.91
C ARG A 98 2.25 13.38 -8.02
N ASP A 99 2.70 13.13 -9.23
CA ASP A 99 1.80 12.83 -10.36
C ASP A 99 1.33 11.36 -10.33
N ALA A 100 0.48 10.97 -11.27
CA ALA A 100 -0.06 9.62 -11.36
C ALA A 100 0.99 8.50 -11.53
N LYS A 101 2.23 8.86 -11.84
CA LYS A 101 3.38 7.94 -11.92
C LYS A 101 4.27 7.97 -10.68
N GLY A 102 3.89 8.77 -9.66
CA GLY A 102 4.65 8.91 -8.42
C GLY A 102 5.84 9.88 -8.52
N VAL A 103 5.96 10.64 -9.61
CA VAL A 103 7.05 11.62 -9.78
C VAL A 103 6.73 12.86 -8.96
N PRO A 104 7.61 13.29 -8.02
CA PRO A 104 7.38 14.47 -7.20
C PRO A 104 7.65 15.77 -8.00
N HIS A 105 6.72 16.70 -7.94
CA HIS A 105 6.81 18.05 -8.51
C HIS A 105 6.71 19.08 -7.39
N ALA A 106 7.53 20.13 -7.44
CA ALA A 106 7.45 21.22 -6.47
C ALA A 106 6.04 21.82 -6.46
N ASN A 107 5.46 21.95 -5.27
CA ASN A 107 4.14 22.55 -5.10
C ASN A 107 4.27 24.08 -5.09
N PRO A 108 3.74 24.81 -6.10
CA PRO A 108 3.94 26.24 -6.24
C PRO A 108 3.27 27.07 -5.13
N ASP A 109 2.32 26.49 -4.40
CA ASP A 109 1.73 27.16 -3.24
C ASP A 109 2.77 27.38 -2.13
N TYR A 110 3.76 26.49 -2.01
CA TYR A 110 4.79 26.54 -0.95
C TYR A 110 6.21 26.78 -1.47
N LEU A 111 6.52 26.34 -2.69
CA LEU A 111 7.86 26.38 -3.25
C LEU A 111 7.90 27.18 -4.56
N LEU A 112 8.77 28.17 -4.62
CA LEU A 112 9.16 28.79 -5.90
C LEU A 112 10.16 27.89 -6.64
N SER A 113 11.00 27.16 -5.91
CA SER A 113 11.90 26.12 -6.44
C SER A 113 12.47 25.26 -5.32
N ALA A 114 12.84 24.03 -5.67
CA ALA A 114 13.68 23.17 -4.84
C ALA A 114 14.60 22.35 -5.76
N ALA A 115 15.90 22.38 -5.52
CA ALA A 115 16.87 21.70 -6.37
C ALA A 115 18.16 21.34 -5.62
N VAL A 116 18.87 20.32 -6.10
CA VAL A 116 20.24 20.04 -5.73
C VAL A 116 21.14 21.13 -6.32
N THR A 117 21.73 21.96 -5.48
CA THR A 117 22.61 23.08 -5.86
C THR A 117 24.09 22.80 -5.64
N GLY A 118 24.40 21.68 -4.99
CA GLY A 118 25.76 21.17 -4.79
C GLY A 118 25.72 19.65 -4.64
N THR A 119 26.75 18.95 -5.12
CA THR A 119 26.82 17.48 -5.09
C THR A 119 27.91 16.94 -4.16
N ALA A 120 28.86 17.77 -3.72
CA ALA A 120 29.97 17.39 -2.83
C ALA A 120 30.27 18.49 -1.80
N PRO A 121 29.60 18.55 -0.66
CA PRO A 121 28.49 17.71 -0.22
C PRO A 121 27.20 18.01 -0.97
N GLN A 122 26.28 17.02 -1.04
CA GLN A 122 24.95 17.28 -1.57
C GLN A 122 24.30 18.40 -0.76
N THR A 123 23.87 19.42 -1.49
CA THR A 123 23.15 20.56 -0.91
C THR A 123 21.87 20.78 -1.70
N VAL A 124 20.75 20.73 -1.02
CA VAL A 124 19.44 21.05 -1.60
C VAL A 124 19.04 22.43 -1.13
N THR A 125 18.72 23.31 -2.07
CA THR A 125 18.22 24.66 -1.79
C THR A 125 16.72 24.71 -2.07
N TYR A 126 15.95 25.00 -1.02
CA TYR A 126 14.51 25.26 -1.08
C TYR A 126 14.30 26.77 -1.09
N ARG A 127 13.55 27.26 -2.07
CA ARG A 127 13.11 28.66 -2.16
C ARG A 127 11.62 28.70 -1.92
N LEU A 128 11.25 29.10 -0.70
CA LEU A 128 9.85 29.12 -0.25
C LEU A 128 9.06 30.26 -0.91
N ASN A 129 7.74 30.03 -1.07
CA ASN A 129 6.82 31.07 -1.45
C ASN A 129 6.73 32.11 -0.31
N PRO A 130 7.03 33.39 -0.55
CA PRO A 130 7.02 34.42 0.51
C PRO A 130 5.64 34.70 1.10
N HIS A 131 4.57 34.25 0.44
CA HIS A 131 3.21 34.35 0.95
C HIS A 131 2.81 33.18 1.86
N ALA A 132 3.58 32.07 1.84
CA ALA A 132 3.27 30.90 2.65
C ALA A 132 3.44 31.20 4.14
N ARG A 133 2.37 30.98 4.90
CA ARG A 133 2.28 31.29 6.35
C ARG A 133 1.54 30.20 7.09
N TRP A 134 1.93 30.00 8.32
CA TRP A 134 1.16 29.24 9.29
C TRP A 134 -0.07 30.03 9.74
N SER A 135 -1.11 29.33 10.21
CA SER A 135 -2.34 29.96 10.71
C SER A 135 -2.13 30.86 11.93
N ASP A 136 -0.98 30.76 12.61
CA ASP A 136 -0.55 31.70 13.66
C ASP A 136 0.13 32.98 13.10
N GLY A 137 0.17 33.13 11.78
CA GLY A 137 0.73 34.29 11.06
C GLY A 137 2.22 34.24 10.79
N LYS A 138 2.95 33.27 11.32
CA LYS A 138 4.38 33.14 11.06
C LYS A 138 4.65 32.65 9.64
N PRO A 139 5.72 33.12 8.97
CA PRO A 139 6.09 32.59 7.66
C PRO A 139 6.62 31.17 7.80
N LEU A 140 6.35 30.32 6.79
CA LEU A 140 7.08 29.07 6.62
C LEU A 140 8.56 29.38 6.38
N GLY A 141 9.48 28.71 7.09
CA GLY A 141 10.86 29.09 7.00
C GLY A 141 11.87 28.14 7.62
N PHE A 142 13.08 28.66 7.71
CA PHE A 142 14.23 27.94 8.24
C PHE A 142 13.97 27.25 9.59
N ASP A 143 13.26 27.92 10.50
CA ASP A 143 13.05 27.41 11.85
C ASP A 143 12.24 26.11 11.85
N ASP A 144 11.29 25.95 10.91
CA ASP A 144 10.48 24.75 10.73
C ASP A 144 11.34 23.58 10.24
N PHE A 145 12.15 23.81 9.19
CA PHE A 145 13.09 22.82 8.67
C PHE A 145 14.10 22.37 9.72
N ALA A 146 14.69 23.34 10.43
CA ALA A 146 15.72 23.06 11.44
C ALA A 146 15.14 22.26 12.61
N ALA A 147 13.93 22.60 13.07
CA ALA A 147 13.27 21.91 14.17
C ALA A 147 12.86 20.48 13.76
N GLN A 148 12.29 20.30 12.57
CA GLN A 148 11.88 18.99 12.07
C GLN A 148 13.10 18.07 11.86
N TRP A 149 14.17 18.57 11.23
CA TRP A 149 15.41 17.80 11.12
C TRP A 149 16.00 17.41 12.47
N LYS A 150 16.00 18.34 13.44
CA LYS A 150 16.49 18.05 14.79
C LYS A 150 15.70 16.95 15.48
N ALA A 151 14.39 16.95 15.31
CA ALA A 151 13.51 15.93 15.88
C ALA A 151 13.71 14.55 15.21
N LEU A 152 13.81 14.51 13.87
CA LEU A 152 13.79 13.26 13.13
C LEU A 152 15.19 12.67 12.87
N GLY A 153 16.21 13.54 12.71
CA GLY A 153 17.53 13.12 12.18
C GLY A 153 18.64 12.91 13.21
N ARG A 154 18.43 13.27 14.48
CA ARG A 154 19.50 13.24 15.49
C ARG A 154 19.55 12.00 16.37
N GLY A 155 18.60 11.07 16.23
CA GLY A 155 18.57 9.84 17.01
C GLY A 155 18.35 10.07 18.51
N ASP A 156 17.66 11.16 18.89
CA ASP A 156 17.23 11.42 20.26
C ASP A 156 15.98 10.57 20.54
N ASP A 157 16.13 9.50 21.29
CA ASP A 157 15.10 8.51 21.60
C ASP A 157 13.91 9.05 22.42
N ARG A 158 14.03 10.26 22.93
CA ARG A 158 12.89 10.98 23.54
C ARG A 158 11.84 11.39 22.52
N TYR A 159 12.20 11.54 21.25
CA TYR A 159 11.25 11.71 20.15
C TYR A 159 10.82 10.33 19.65
N LEU A 160 9.53 10.01 19.73
CA LEU A 160 8.99 8.74 19.26
C LEU A 160 8.78 8.79 17.74
N VAL A 161 9.89 8.83 17.01
CA VAL A 161 9.91 8.99 15.54
C VAL A 161 9.44 7.72 14.85
N ALA A 162 8.56 7.86 13.86
CA ALA A 162 8.07 6.75 13.04
C ALA A 162 9.16 6.23 12.08
N ASP A 163 9.77 7.15 11.31
CA ASP A 163 10.80 6.83 10.32
C ASP A 163 11.83 7.96 10.21
N PRO A 164 13.08 7.74 10.67
CA PRO A 164 14.16 8.71 10.55
C PRO A 164 14.89 8.66 9.20
N SER A 165 14.53 7.74 8.29
CA SER A 165 15.27 7.47 7.06
C SER A 165 15.43 8.71 6.19
N GLY A 166 16.66 8.99 5.77
CA GLY A 166 17.06 10.16 5.01
C GLY A 166 17.32 11.40 5.86
N TYR A 167 16.61 11.64 6.97
CA TYR A 167 16.96 12.71 7.93
C TYR A 167 18.28 12.43 8.65
N ASP A 168 18.61 11.18 8.87
CA ASP A 168 19.91 10.73 9.41
C ASP A 168 21.09 11.02 8.46
N GLN A 169 20.81 11.23 7.16
CA GLN A 169 21.81 11.63 6.17
C GLN A 169 22.03 13.15 6.12
N VAL A 170 21.17 13.95 6.74
CA VAL A 170 21.36 15.41 6.81
C VAL A 170 22.41 15.77 7.86
N SER A 171 23.40 16.56 7.47
CA SER A 171 24.43 17.08 8.37
C SER A 171 24.11 18.45 8.93
N GLU A 172 23.44 19.29 8.14
CA GLU A 172 23.14 20.66 8.48
C GLU A 172 21.87 21.16 7.77
N VAL A 173 21.07 21.96 8.46
CA VAL A 173 20.05 22.81 7.88
C VAL A 173 20.44 24.25 8.18
N ARG A 174 20.58 25.10 7.16
CA ARG A 174 21.04 26.48 7.30
C ARG A 174 20.21 27.45 6.45
N ARG A 175 20.27 28.73 6.78
CA ARG A 175 19.67 29.79 5.98
C ARG A 175 20.39 29.91 4.64
N GLY A 176 19.64 30.11 3.54
CA GLY A 176 20.20 30.42 2.23
C GLY A 176 20.57 31.90 2.10
N ALA A 177 20.90 32.30 0.86
CA ALA A 177 21.28 33.68 0.56
C ALA A 177 20.12 34.67 0.66
N ARG A 178 18.87 34.21 0.50
CA ARG A 178 17.66 35.02 0.64
C ARG A 178 16.89 34.65 1.90
N ALA A 179 16.09 35.57 2.39
CA ALA A 179 15.29 35.36 3.62
C ALA A 179 14.33 34.16 3.51
N ASN A 180 13.83 33.85 2.32
CA ASN A 180 12.95 32.71 2.03
C ASN A 180 13.68 31.49 1.46
N GLU A 181 15.00 31.39 1.66
CA GLU A 181 15.80 30.24 1.24
C GLU A 181 16.27 29.43 2.43
N VAL A 182 16.14 28.10 2.29
CA VAL A 182 16.66 27.11 3.23
C VAL A 182 17.56 26.15 2.48
N GLN A 183 18.74 25.89 3.02
CA GLN A 183 19.68 24.90 2.50
C GLN A 183 19.75 23.70 3.43
N VAL A 184 19.59 22.52 2.86
CA VAL A 184 19.76 21.23 3.53
C VAL A 184 21.01 20.57 2.97
N VAL A 185 22.01 20.36 3.84
CA VAL A 185 23.30 19.77 3.49
C VAL A 185 23.35 18.33 4.00
N PHE A 186 23.76 17.42 3.15
CA PHE A 186 23.81 15.99 3.45
C PHE A 186 25.24 15.55 3.74
N ARG A 187 25.41 14.65 4.73
CA ARG A 187 26.72 13.99 5.01
C ARG A 187 27.03 12.90 4.00
N SER A 188 25.99 12.27 3.45
CA SER A 188 26.05 11.29 2.37
C SER A 188 24.95 11.60 1.38
N PRO A 189 25.14 11.39 0.07
CA PRO A 189 24.09 11.62 -0.91
C PRO A 189 22.82 10.83 -0.59
N TYR A 190 21.68 11.47 -0.83
CA TYR A 190 20.35 10.87 -0.66
C TYR A 190 19.46 11.28 -1.84
N ALA A 191 19.15 10.32 -2.70
CA ALA A 191 18.45 10.58 -3.97
C ALA A 191 17.01 11.06 -3.76
N ASP A 192 16.30 10.46 -2.80
CA ASP A 192 14.88 10.75 -2.52
C ASP A 192 14.72 11.92 -1.53
N TRP A 193 15.53 12.97 -1.67
CA TRP A 193 15.52 14.14 -0.78
C TRP A 193 14.16 14.87 -0.79
N GLN A 194 13.34 14.75 -1.85
CA GLN A 194 12.01 15.33 -1.92
C GLN A 194 11.02 14.70 -0.93
N ARG A 195 11.33 13.51 -0.40
CA ARG A 195 10.56 12.87 0.66
C ARG A 195 10.70 13.58 2.00
N LEU A 196 11.82 14.28 2.22
CA LEU A 196 12.08 14.97 3.47
C LEU A 196 11.30 16.28 3.54
N PHE A 197 10.82 16.64 4.74
CA PHE A 197 10.01 17.85 4.98
C PHE A 197 8.68 17.86 4.21
N ASP A 198 8.14 16.68 3.89
CA ASP A 198 6.89 16.50 3.16
C ASP A 198 5.97 15.47 3.86
N PRO A 199 5.01 15.93 4.71
CA PRO A 199 4.68 17.32 5.03
C PRO A 199 5.71 18.04 5.91
N LEU A 200 5.78 19.36 5.75
CA LEU A 200 6.51 20.22 6.66
C LEU A 200 5.62 20.54 7.86
N PHE A 201 6.16 20.37 9.07
CA PHE A 201 5.50 20.71 10.32
C PHE A 201 6.06 22.02 10.90
N PRO A 202 5.22 22.81 11.62
CA PRO A 202 5.70 24.04 12.25
C PRO A 202 6.72 23.73 13.35
N ALA A 203 7.67 24.62 13.56
CA ALA A 203 8.66 24.50 14.64
C ALA A 203 8.01 24.28 16.01
N SER A 204 6.82 24.82 16.24
CA SER A 204 6.03 24.60 17.46
C SER A 204 5.60 23.16 17.68
N ALA A 205 5.53 22.34 16.61
CA ALA A 205 5.20 20.91 16.69
C ALA A 205 6.43 20.03 16.94
N THR A 206 7.63 20.48 16.55
CA THR A 206 8.82 19.62 16.44
C THR A 206 9.98 20.04 17.35
N SER A 207 9.91 21.22 17.97
CA SER A 207 11.05 21.78 18.73
C SER A 207 11.40 21.03 20.02
N THR A 208 10.46 20.35 20.65
CA THR A 208 10.67 19.58 21.87
C THR A 208 10.03 18.20 21.80
N PRO A 209 10.56 17.20 22.53
CA PRO A 209 9.96 15.86 22.60
C PRO A 209 8.50 15.90 23.08
N GLU A 210 8.16 16.78 24.02
CA GLU A 210 6.78 16.90 24.52
C GLU A 210 5.82 17.39 23.43
N GLN A 211 6.19 18.42 22.69
CA GLN A 211 5.39 18.93 21.57
C GLN A 211 5.27 17.91 20.45
N PHE A 212 6.36 17.24 20.10
CA PHE A 212 6.40 16.22 19.07
C PHE A 212 5.51 15.01 19.40
N ASN A 213 5.60 14.51 20.63
CA ASN A 213 4.89 13.31 21.05
C ASN A 213 3.44 13.56 21.44
N ASN A 214 3.10 14.73 22.00
CA ASN A 214 1.81 14.98 22.64
C ASN A 214 1.10 16.24 22.13
N GLY A 215 1.81 17.19 21.51
CA GLY A 215 1.24 18.48 21.10
C GLY A 215 0.14 18.37 20.04
N TRP A 216 0.16 17.28 19.26
CA TRP A 216 -0.79 17.00 18.17
C TRP A 216 -1.75 15.84 18.49
N ARG A 217 -1.86 15.50 19.76
CA ARG A 217 -2.85 14.50 20.20
C ARG A 217 -4.22 15.14 20.27
N ALA A 218 -5.19 14.52 19.56
CA ALA A 218 -6.59 14.93 19.50
C ALA A 218 -6.80 16.40 19.06
N ARG A 219 -5.83 17.01 18.39
CA ARG A 219 -5.91 18.37 17.82
C ARG A 219 -4.84 18.61 16.77
N ILE A 220 -5.10 19.58 15.88
CA ILE A 220 -4.13 20.18 14.96
C ILE A 220 -4.09 21.68 15.31
N PRO A 221 -3.08 22.14 16.06
CA PRO A 221 -3.10 23.49 16.63
C PRO A 221 -2.71 24.60 15.65
N VAL A 222 -1.94 24.26 14.61
CA VAL A 222 -1.42 25.21 13.61
C VAL A 222 -1.47 24.55 12.25
N THR A 223 -1.97 25.23 11.24
CA THR A 223 -2.14 24.73 9.87
C THR A 223 -1.53 25.70 8.87
N ALA A 224 -1.25 25.25 7.66
CA ALA A 224 -0.84 26.10 6.55
C ALA A 224 -1.32 25.51 5.21
N GLY A 225 -2.44 24.83 5.20
CA GLY A 225 -3.09 24.28 4.01
C GLY A 225 -4.23 25.17 3.49
N PRO A 226 -4.88 24.76 2.38
CA PRO A 226 -6.05 25.43 1.83
C PRO A 226 -7.28 25.34 2.74
N PHE A 227 -7.26 24.45 3.72
CA PHE A 227 -8.29 24.28 4.74
C PHE A 227 -7.69 24.43 6.14
N THR A 228 -8.56 24.71 7.10
CA THR A 228 -8.27 24.71 8.53
C THR A 228 -9.29 23.87 9.28
N ILE A 229 -8.94 23.37 10.46
CA ILE A 229 -9.84 22.52 11.26
C ILE A 229 -10.87 23.40 11.99
N ALA A 230 -12.14 23.21 11.66
CA ALA A 230 -13.25 23.87 12.32
C ALA A 230 -13.70 23.12 13.59
N SER A 231 -13.71 21.78 13.56
CA SER A 231 -14.08 20.97 14.73
C SER A 231 -13.51 19.55 14.66
N MET A 232 -13.26 18.99 15.84
CA MET A 232 -12.95 17.58 16.07
C MET A 232 -13.90 17.07 17.15
N ASP A 233 -14.92 16.31 16.74
CA ASP A 233 -15.96 15.82 17.65
C ASP A 233 -15.73 14.32 17.91
N ARG A 234 -15.29 14.03 19.14
CA ARG A 234 -15.04 12.66 19.57
C ARG A 234 -16.33 11.84 19.76
N THR A 235 -17.45 12.48 20.04
CA THR A 235 -18.74 11.80 20.26
C THR A 235 -19.29 11.28 18.94
N THR A 236 -19.28 12.12 17.90
CA THR A 236 -19.68 11.74 16.54
C THR A 236 -18.55 11.13 15.74
N GLN A 237 -17.35 11.06 16.30
CA GLN A 237 -16.11 10.60 15.64
C GLN A 237 -15.91 11.27 14.27
N SER A 238 -16.02 12.62 14.24
CA SER A 238 -15.91 13.41 13.03
C SER A 238 -14.92 14.55 13.14
N VAL A 239 -14.18 14.79 12.05
CA VAL A 239 -13.30 15.94 11.87
C VAL A 239 -13.86 16.78 10.73
N THR A 240 -14.08 18.09 10.97
CA THR A 240 -14.57 19.02 9.97
C THR A 240 -13.50 20.06 9.66
N ALA A 241 -13.12 20.15 8.39
CA ALA A 241 -12.24 21.18 7.86
C ALA A 241 -13.07 22.16 6.98
N VAL A 242 -12.72 23.45 7.03
CA VAL A 242 -13.31 24.52 6.22
C VAL A 242 -12.21 25.29 5.49
N PRO A 243 -12.50 25.95 4.34
CA PRO A 243 -11.51 26.79 3.67
C PRO A 243 -10.88 27.79 4.61
N ASP A 244 -9.54 27.88 4.58
CA ASP A 244 -8.82 28.89 5.35
C ASP A 244 -9.02 30.27 4.69
N PRO A 245 -9.62 31.27 5.37
CA PRO A 245 -9.78 32.60 4.81
C PRO A 245 -8.45 33.32 4.57
N ALA A 246 -7.36 32.90 5.22
CA ALA A 246 -6.02 33.44 5.07
C ALA A 246 -5.20 32.71 3.99
N TRP A 247 -5.77 31.69 3.33
CA TRP A 247 -5.08 30.94 2.28
C TRP A 247 -4.64 31.84 1.11
N TRP A 248 -3.38 31.80 0.77
CA TRP A 248 -2.76 32.64 -0.26
C TRP A 248 -2.84 32.08 -1.69
N GLY A 249 -3.19 30.78 -1.83
CA GLY A 249 -3.34 30.10 -3.11
C GLY A 249 -4.76 30.21 -3.69
N THR A 250 -5.07 29.32 -4.62
CA THR A 250 -6.43 29.23 -5.18
C THR A 250 -7.43 28.79 -4.12
N ARG A 251 -8.48 29.59 -3.92
CA ARG A 251 -9.52 29.30 -2.94
C ARG A 251 -10.23 27.99 -3.28
N PRO A 252 -10.37 27.05 -2.32
CA PRO A 252 -11.14 25.83 -2.51
C PRO A 252 -12.59 26.10 -2.91
N ARG A 253 -13.17 25.18 -3.68
CA ARG A 253 -14.58 25.27 -4.11
C ARG A 253 -15.55 24.76 -3.04
N LEU A 254 -15.15 23.79 -2.23
CA LEU A 254 -15.96 23.22 -1.16
C LEU A 254 -16.13 24.19 0.00
N ASP A 255 -17.31 24.19 0.63
CA ASP A 255 -17.54 24.91 1.90
C ASP A 255 -16.92 24.16 3.08
N LYS A 256 -16.86 22.83 3.01
CA LYS A 256 -16.26 21.99 4.05
C LYS A 256 -15.93 20.58 3.55
N VAL A 257 -14.98 19.96 4.23
CA VAL A 257 -14.67 18.53 4.15
C VAL A 257 -14.91 17.93 5.52
N VAL A 258 -15.62 16.81 5.57
CA VAL A 258 -15.94 16.09 6.81
C VAL A 258 -15.40 14.68 6.74
N PHE A 259 -14.56 14.29 7.68
CA PHE A 259 -14.13 12.90 7.88
C PHE A 259 -14.94 12.27 9.00
N ARG A 260 -15.45 11.07 8.77
CA ARG A 260 -16.19 10.26 9.76
C ARG A 260 -15.48 8.94 9.97
N ALA A 261 -15.18 8.58 11.21
CA ALA A 261 -14.61 7.28 11.52
C ALA A 261 -15.69 6.20 11.39
N LEU A 262 -15.58 5.37 10.35
CA LEU A 262 -16.52 4.30 10.01
C LEU A 262 -15.75 3.05 9.61
N LEU A 263 -16.03 1.93 10.23
CA LEU A 263 -15.49 0.65 9.79
C LEU A 263 -15.91 0.35 8.34
N PRO A 264 -15.14 -0.40 7.55
CA PRO A 264 -15.38 -0.58 6.11
C PRO A 264 -16.80 -1.01 5.74
N ALA A 265 -17.40 -1.94 6.50
CA ALA A 265 -18.78 -2.38 6.25
C ALA A 265 -19.81 -1.28 6.54
N ALA A 266 -19.59 -0.47 7.58
CA ALA A 266 -20.44 0.68 7.90
C ALA A 266 -20.26 1.81 6.89
N ALA A 267 -19.04 2.05 6.40
CA ALA A 267 -18.75 3.03 5.36
C ALA A 267 -19.49 2.67 4.05
N LEU A 268 -19.51 1.39 3.65
CA LEU A 268 -20.26 0.94 2.48
C LEU A 268 -21.76 1.26 2.62
N GLN A 269 -22.36 0.97 3.78
CA GLN A 269 -23.78 1.26 4.02
C GLN A 269 -24.04 2.78 4.09
N ALA A 270 -23.18 3.54 4.74
CA ALA A 270 -23.28 5.00 4.79
C ALA A 270 -23.21 5.63 3.39
N TYR A 271 -22.35 5.10 2.50
CA TYR A 271 -22.35 5.52 1.10
C TYR A 271 -23.67 5.17 0.40
N LEU A 272 -24.15 3.95 0.50
CA LEU A 272 -25.42 3.54 -0.13
C LEU A 272 -26.61 4.39 0.36
N ASN A 273 -26.60 4.80 1.64
CA ASN A 273 -27.61 5.68 2.24
C ASN A 273 -27.45 7.17 1.89
N GLY A 274 -26.37 7.58 1.21
CA GLY A 274 -26.13 9.00 0.90
C GLY A 274 -25.50 9.82 2.02
N GLU A 275 -24.92 9.16 3.03
CA GLU A 275 -24.33 9.82 4.20
C GLU A 275 -22.85 10.21 4.00
N ILE A 276 -22.16 9.57 3.06
CA ILE A 276 -20.80 9.88 2.64
C ILE A 276 -20.70 9.90 1.11
N ASP A 277 -19.68 10.56 0.57
CA ASP A 277 -19.56 10.88 -0.85
C ASP A 277 -18.56 10.00 -1.61
N ALA A 278 -17.73 9.26 -0.89
CA ALA A 278 -16.81 8.30 -1.48
C ALA A 278 -16.58 7.10 -0.59
N VAL A 279 -16.34 5.93 -1.20
CA VAL A 279 -16.05 4.68 -0.49
C VAL A 279 -15.18 3.76 -1.34
N ASN A 280 -14.35 2.94 -0.68
CA ASN A 280 -13.54 1.93 -1.35
C ASN A 280 -14.43 0.86 -2.01
N ALA A 281 -14.15 0.54 -3.28
CA ALA A 281 -14.88 -0.42 -4.11
C ALA A 281 -14.00 -1.60 -4.56
N ALA A 282 -12.83 -1.79 -3.97
CA ALA A 282 -11.80 -2.73 -4.44
C ALA A 282 -12.00 -4.19 -4.00
N THR A 283 -13.23 -4.58 -3.63
CA THR A 283 -13.63 -5.98 -3.48
C THR A 283 -14.77 -6.31 -4.43
N ALA A 284 -14.89 -7.57 -4.85
CA ALA A 284 -15.94 -8.00 -5.76
C ALA A 284 -17.33 -7.68 -5.20
N GLU A 285 -17.56 -7.92 -3.92
CA GLU A 285 -18.85 -7.68 -3.25
C GLU A 285 -19.19 -6.19 -3.21
N ALA A 286 -18.24 -5.34 -2.82
CA ALA A 286 -18.44 -3.89 -2.78
C ALA A 286 -18.67 -3.34 -4.21
N TYR A 287 -17.84 -3.76 -5.18
CA TYR A 287 -18.00 -3.34 -6.57
C TYR A 287 -19.38 -3.67 -7.13
N GLN A 288 -19.88 -4.90 -6.92
CA GLN A 288 -21.20 -5.31 -7.43
C GLN A 288 -22.35 -4.45 -6.86
N GLN A 289 -22.28 -4.05 -5.60
CA GLN A 289 -23.26 -3.17 -4.98
C GLN A 289 -23.13 -1.72 -5.51
N LEU A 290 -21.90 -1.21 -5.54
CA LEU A 290 -21.62 0.20 -5.85
C LEU A 290 -21.79 0.56 -7.33
N ARG A 291 -21.49 -0.36 -8.26
CA ARG A 291 -21.69 -0.13 -9.70
C ARG A 291 -23.15 0.06 -10.10
N SER A 292 -24.07 -0.44 -9.29
CA SER A 292 -25.51 -0.36 -9.51
C SER A 292 -26.21 0.66 -8.61
N ALA A 293 -25.47 1.30 -7.69
CA ALA A 293 -26.03 2.28 -6.78
C ALA A 293 -26.44 3.56 -7.52
N PRO A 294 -27.59 4.16 -7.18
CA PRO A 294 -27.98 5.45 -7.74
C PRO A 294 -26.92 6.51 -7.48
N ASP A 295 -26.74 7.41 -8.43
CA ASP A 295 -25.82 8.56 -8.33
C ASP A 295 -24.38 8.18 -7.93
N SER A 296 -23.95 6.98 -8.30
CA SER A 296 -22.61 6.45 -8.07
C SER A 296 -21.84 6.33 -9.38
N THR A 297 -20.53 6.58 -9.31
CA THR A 297 -19.55 6.29 -10.36
C THR A 297 -18.39 5.57 -9.70
N VAL A 298 -18.00 4.40 -10.20
CA VAL A 298 -16.79 3.71 -9.72
C VAL A 298 -15.61 4.14 -10.57
N ARG A 299 -14.65 4.80 -9.94
CA ARG A 299 -13.36 5.21 -10.52
C ARG A 299 -12.32 4.14 -10.28
N ILE A 300 -11.52 3.86 -11.30
CA ILE A 300 -10.60 2.72 -11.32
C ILE A 300 -9.24 3.16 -11.83
N GLY A 301 -8.20 2.80 -11.11
CA GLY A 301 -6.82 3.09 -11.50
C GLY A 301 -5.81 2.23 -10.76
N SER A 302 -4.56 2.64 -10.79
CA SER A 302 -3.46 2.00 -10.10
C SER A 302 -3.21 2.62 -8.73
N ALA A 303 -2.57 1.88 -7.85
CA ALA A 303 -2.04 2.38 -6.58
C ALA A 303 -0.63 1.82 -6.35
N TRP A 304 0.12 2.42 -5.45
CA TRP A 304 1.26 1.75 -4.86
C TRP A 304 0.74 0.80 -3.78
N ASP A 305 0.39 -0.41 -4.19
CA ASP A 305 -0.26 -1.42 -3.35
C ASP A 305 0.12 -2.79 -3.93
N GLU A 306 1.10 -3.44 -3.31
CA GLU A 306 1.56 -4.75 -3.71
C GLU A 306 1.11 -5.84 -2.74
N VAL A 307 0.95 -7.06 -3.23
CA VAL A 307 0.62 -8.25 -2.44
C VAL A 307 1.69 -9.30 -2.64
N HIS A 308 2.25 -9.79 -1.55
CA HIS A 308 3.28 -10.82 -1.56
C HIS A 308 3.04 -11.92 -0.52
N VAL A 309 3.74 -13.04 -0.70
CA VAL A 309 3.88 -14.09 0.32
C VAL A 309 5.28 -13.99 0.90
N SER A 310 5.37 -13.48 2.12
CA SER A 310 6.63 -13.39 2.86
C SER A 310 7.11 -14.77 3.31
N LEU A 311 8.39 -15.05 3.11
CA LEU A 311 9.06 -16.28 3.52
C LEU A 311 9.98 -15.96 4.72
N ASN A 312 9.90 -16.72 5.80
CA ASN A 312 10.78 -16.51 6.95
C ASN A 312 12.04 -17.38 6.83
N GLY A 313 13.14 -16.75 6.43
CA GLY A 313 14.44 -17.42 6.29
C GLY A 313 15.27 -17.54 7.56
N ALA A 314 14.79 -17.04 8.70
CA ALA A 314 15.56 -17.06 9.95
C ALA A 314 15.80 -18.46 10.52
N GLY A 315 15.02 -19.45 10.11
CA GLY A 315 15.15 -20.81 10.61
C GLY A 315 14.23 -21.82 9.91
N GLY A 316 14.21 -23.04 10.40
CA GLY A 316 13.37 -24.10 9.83
C GLY A 316 13.73 -24.46 8.39
N PRO A 317 12.80 -25.07 7.64
CA PRO A 317 13.07 -25.48 6.24
C PRO A 317 13.40 -24.31 5.32
N LEU A 318 12.84 -23.11 5.57
CA LEU A 318 13.04 -21.91 4.74
C LEU A 318 14.41 -21.22 4.97
N ALA A 319 15.21 -21.65 5.94
CA ALA A 319 16.61 -21.25 6.05
C ALA A 319 17.43 -21.71 4.81
N ASP A 320 17.02 -22.84 4.21
CA ASP A 320 17.61 -23.33 2.97
C ASP A 320 17.03 -22.59 1.75
N ILE A 321 17.91 -21.90 1.02
CA ILE A 321 17.53 -21.16 -0.18
C ILE A 321 16.89 -22.06 -1.26
N ALA A 322 17.27 -23.34 -1.34
CA ALA A 322 16.69 -24.27 -2.30
C ALA A 322 15.20 -24.52 -2.00
N VAL A 323 14.81 -24.53 -0.71
CA VAL A 323 13.41 -24.63 -0.32
C VAL A 323 12.65 -23.36 -0.66
N ARG A 324 13.23 -22.17 -0.43
CA ARG A 324 12.61 -20.90 -0.82
C ARG A 324 12.41 -20.81 -2.34
N HIS A 325 13.41 -21.17 -3.12
CA HIS A 325 13.30 -21.26 -4.57
C HIS A 325 12.25 -22.28 -5.02
N ALA A 326 12.13 -23.40 -4.32
CA ALA A 326 11.07 -24.37 -4.60
C ALA A 326 9.68 -23.77 -4.34
N VAL A 327 9.51 -22.97 -3.28
CA VAL A 327 8.27 -22.24 -3.01
C VAL A 327 7.97 -21.26 -4.14
N GLN A 328 8.94 -20.42 -4.55
CA GLN A 328 8.77 -19.48 -5.66
C GLN A 328 8.35 -20.18 -6.95
N ARG A 329 8.99 -21.29 -7.28
CA ARG A 329 8.71 -22.07 -8.52
C ARG A 329 7.40 -22.85 -8.47
N ALA A 330 6.91 -23.22 -7.27
CA ALA A 330 5.66 -23.93 -7.08
C ALA A 330 4.41 -23.03 -7.09
N VAL A 331 4.59 -21.70 -6.94
CA VAL A 331 3.47 -20.76 -6.88
C VAL A 331 3.09 -20.26 -8.26
N ASN A 332 1.87 -20.55 -8.69
CA ASN A 332 1.28 -19.98 -9.90
C ASN A 332 0.71 -18.58 -9.59
N ARG A 333 1.56 -17.56 -9.70
CA ARG A 333 1.23 -16.15 -9.44
C ARG A 333 0.04 -15.69 -10.28
N LYS A 334 -0.05 -16.15 -11.54
CA LYS A 334 -1.17 -15.80 -12.42
C LYS A 334 -2.50 -16.34 -11.89
N ALA A 335 -2.53 -17.58 -11.44
CA ALA A 335 -3.77 -18.14 -10.86
C ALA A 335 -4.23 -17.37 -9.62
N LEU A 336 -3.29 -16.93 -8.78
CA LEU A 336 -3.60 -16.08 -7.62
C LEU A 336 -4.12 -14.70 -8.03
N ALA A 337 -3.51 -14.08 -9.04
CA ALA A 337 -3.97 -12.81 -9.60
C ALA A 337 -5.36 -12.94 -10.26
N ASP A 338 -5.64 -14.05 -10.94
CA ASP A 338 -6.96 -14.32 -11.55
C ASP A 338 -8.05 -14.45 -10.46
N VAL A 339 -7.76 -15.11 -9.33
CA VAL A 339 -8.66 -15.17 -8.17
C VAL A 339 -8.85 -13.77 -7.56
N ALA A 340 -7.79 -12.98 -7.47
CA ALA A 340 -7.89 -11.61 -6.97
C ALA A 340 -8.69 -10.67 -7.90
N ALA A 341 -8.74 -10.97 -9.20
CA ALA A 341 -9.50 -10.23 -10.19
C ALA A 341 -10.97 -10.71 -10.32
N GLU A 342 -11.33 -11.84 -9.71
CA GLU A 342 -12.67 -12.40 -9.85
C GLU A 342 -13.74 -11.44 -9.36
N GLY A 343 -14.72 -11.16 -10.22
CA GLY A 343 -15.82 -10.22 -9.93
C GLY A 343 -15.48 -8.75 -10.05
N LEU A 344 -14.21 -8.39 -10.34
CA LEU A 344 -13.78 -7.03 -10.64
C LEU A 344 -13.90 -6.73 -12.15
N PRO A 345 -14.05 -5.45 -12.55
CA PRO A 345 -14.15 -5.05 -13.95
C PRO A 345 -12.80 -5.00 -14.68
N VAL A 346 -11.70 -5.19 -13.95
CA VAL A 346 -10.32 -5.06 -14.45
C VAL A 346 -9.49 -6.25 -14.01
N GLY A 347 -8.47 -6.56 -14.80
CA GLY A 347 -7.46 -7.55 -14.42
C GLY A 347 -6.53 -7.01 -13.33
N VAL A 348 -5.80 -7.92 -12.71
CA VAL A 348 -4.79 -7.64 -11.69
C VAL A 348 -3.42 -7.95 -12.28
N PRO A 349 -2.57 -6.93 -12.56
CA PRO A 349 -1.27 -7.15 -13.19
C PRO A 349 -0.30 -7.85 -12.24
N LEU A 350 0.41 -8.84 -12.76
CA LEU A 350 1.53 -9.44 -12.02
C LEU A 350 2.61 -8.38 -11.77
N LEU A 351 3.21 -8.44 -10.60
CA LEU A 351 4.30 -7.55 -10.22
C LEU A 351 5.62 -8.34 -10.24
N GLY A 352 6.54 -7.92 -11.11
CA GLY A 352 7.86 -8.54 -11.26
C GLY A 352 8.98 -7.75 -10.61
N ASN A 353 8.62 -6.80 -9.74
CA ASN A 353 9.55 -5.89 -9.08
C ASN A 353 9.05 -5.55 -7.67
N HIS A 354 9.91 -5.63 -6.68
CA HIS A 354 9.59 -5.36 -5.27
C HIS A 354 9.72 -3.87 -4.89
N ILE A 355 10.31 -3.05 -5.78
CA ILE A 355 10.67 -1.66 -5.49
C ILE A 355 9.82 -0.68 -6.29
N TYR A 356 9.53 -1.03 -7.53
CA TYR A 356 8.75 -0.20 -8.45
C TYR A 356 7.42 -0.85 -8.82
N MET A 357 6.38 -0.06 -8.87
CA MET A 357 5.08 -0.48 -9.42
C MET A 357 5.12 -0.47 -10.96
N THR A 358 4.25 -1.26 -11.59
CA THR A 358 4.20 -1.42 -13.07
C THR A 358 4.03 -0.11 -13.82
N ASN A 359 3.43 0.91 -13.19
CA ASN A 359 3.18 2.24 -13.73
C ASN A 359 4.20 3.30 -13.26
N GLN A 360 5.26 2.90 -12.56
CA GLN A 360 6.27 3.80 -12.03
C GLN A 360 7.48 3.90 -12.97
N PRO A 361 8.05 5.10 -13.20
CA PRO A 361 9.32 5.22 -13.90
C PRO A 361 10.42 4.43 -13.21
N GLY A 362 11.16 3.65 -13.97
CA GLY A 362 12.20 2.76 -13.44
C GLY A 362 11.76 1.30 -13.28
N TYR A 363 10.47 0.99 -13.43
CA TYR A 363 10.00 -0.40 -13.41
C TYR A 363 10.68 -1.26 -14.48
N ALA A 364 11.13 -2.43 -14.07
CA ALA A 364 11.48 -3.54 -14.93
C ALA A 364 11.04 -4.84 -14.25
N ASP A 365 10.59 -5.82 -15.00
CA ASP A 365 10.33 -7.16 -14.46
C ASP A 365 11.67 -7.90 -14.29
N ASN A 366 12.11 -8.07 -13.05
CA ASN A 366 13.35 -8.76 -12.69
C ASN A 366 13.09 -10.17 -12.10
N SER A 367 11.84 -10.64 -12.15
CA SER A 367 11.44 -11.92 -11.56
C SER A 367 12.17 -13.13 -12.17
N GLY A 368 12.55 -13.03 -13.43
CA GLY A 368 13.35 -14.04 -14.14
C GLY A 368 12.81 -15.46 -13.95
N PRO A 369 13.68 -16.44 -13.67
CA PRO A 369 13.23 -17.81 -13.44
C PRO A 369 12.43 -17.95 -12.14
N TRP A 370 12.66 -17.09 -11.13
CA TRP A 370 12.04 -17.22 -9.80
C TRP A 370 10.57 -16.82 -9.80
N GLY A 371 10.16 -15.91 -10.68
CA GLY A 371 8.77 -15.55 -10.88
C GLY A 371 7.99 -16.48 -11.82
N THR A 372 8.64 -17.48 -12.40
CA THR A 372 8.05 -18.40 -13.38
C THR A 372 7.52 -19.67 -12.69
N PHE A 373 6.24 -19.99 -12.87
CA PHE A 373 5.64 -21.23 -12.38
C PHE A 373 6.23 -22.47 -13.07
N ASP A 374 6.88 -23.33 -12.30
CA ASP A 374 7.44 -24.62 -12.76
C ASP A 374 7.50 -25.61 -11.58
N PRO A 375 6.41 -26.32 -11.30
CA PRO A 375 6.35 -27.26 -10.20
C PRO A 375 7.30 -28.46 -10.36
N ALA A 376 7.69 -28.78 -11.62
CA ALA A 376 8.67 -29.83 -11.86
C ALA A 376 10.08 -29.40 -11.41
N GLU A 377 10.46 -28.14 -11.69
CA GLU A 377 11.72 -27.62 -11.16
C GLU A 377 11.67 -27.44 -9.64
N ALA A 378 10.53 -27.00 -9.08
CA ALA A 378 10.35 -26.96 -7.62
C ALA A 378 10.62 -28.33 -6.97
N ALA A 379 10.07 -29.40 -7.55
CA ALA A 379 10.32 -30.76 -7.09
C ALA A 379 11.81 -31.15 -7.18
N ARG A 380 12.48 -30.82 -8.32
CA ARG A 380 13.92 -31.08 -8.49
C ARG A 380 14.80 -30.30 -7.50
N LEU A 381 14.41 -29.04 -7.18
CA LEU A 381 15.11 -28.24 -6.16
C LEU A 381 15.03 -28.91 -4.78
N LEU A 382 13.86 -29.41 -4.41
CA LEU A 382 13.66 -30.13 -3.15
C LEU A 382 14.44 -31.47 -3.12
N ASP A 383 14.46 -32.21 -4.24
CA ASP A 383 15.26 -33.44 -4.36
C ASP A 383 16.75 -33.17 -4.15
N ARG A 384 17.30 -32.14 -4.82
CA ARG A 384 18.70 -31.70 -4.66
C ARG A 384 19.02 -31.25 -3.25
N ALA A 385 18.04 -30.68 -2.54
CA ALA A 385 18.17 -30.27 -1.15
C ALA A 385 18.01 -31.43 -0.15
N GLY A 386 17.82 -32.67 -0.64
CA GLY A 386 17.71 -33.89 0.18
C GLY A 386 16.31 -34.15 0.74
N TRP A 387 15.28 -33.44 0.26
CA TRP A 387 13.90 -33.69 0.63
C TRP A 387 13.30 -34.81 -0.25
N THR A 388 13.17 -36.02 0.27
CA THR A 388 12.65 -37.16 -0.47
C THR A 388 11.13 -37.25 -0.42
N SER A 389 10.52 -37.62 -1.56
CA SER A 389 9.07 -37.81 -1.64
C SER A 389 8.67 -39.18 -1.11
N PRO A 390 7.80 -39.28 -0.08
CA PRO A 390 7.29 -40.56 0.40
C PRO A 390 6.08 -41.07 -0.42
N GLY A 391 5.74 -40.40 -1.53
CA GLY A 391 4.60 -40.69 -2.39
C GLY A 391 3.61 -39.52 -2.47
N ALA A 392 2.70 -39.59 -3.45
CA ALA A 392 1.74 -38.52 -3.72
C ALA A 392 0.90 -38.13 -2.50
N GLY A 393 0.63 -36.84 -2.36
CA GLY A 393 -0.23 -36.27 -1.32
C GLY A 393 0.38 -36.24 0.07
N ARG A 394 1.63 -36.66 0.25
CA ARG A 394 2.34 -36.61 1.54
C ARG A 394 3.50 -35.61 1.50
N PRO A 395 3.75 -34.88 2.60
CA PRO A 395 4.91 -34.00 2.69
C PRO A 395 6.22 -34.77 2.49
N ARG A 396 7.17 -34.16 1.78
CA ARG A 396 8.54 -34.67 1.63
C ARG A 396 9.21 -34.80 2.99
N VAL A 397 10.22 -35.65 3.09
CA VAL A 397 10.92 -35.94 4.34
C VAL A 397 12.42 -35.76 4.16
N LYS A 398 13.09 -35.12 5.12
CA LYS A 398 14.53 -35.02 5.26
C LYS A 398 14.92 -35.32 6.70
N ASP A 399 15.86 -36.23 6.93
CA ASP A 399 16.33 -36.63 8.26
C ASP A 399 15.18 -37.03 9.21
N GLY A 400 14.17 -37.77 8.67
CA GLY A 400 12.99 -38.20 9.41
C GLY A 400 11.96 -37.10 9.71
N ARG A 401 12.19 -35.86 9.29
CA ARG A 401 11.29 -34.72 9.53
C ARG A 401 10.50 -34.38 8.27
N PRO A 402 9.17 -34.23 8.37
CA PRO A 402 8.35 -33.82 7.24
C PRO A 402 8.55 -32.33 6.90
N LEU A 403 8.53 -32.00 5.62
CA LEU A 403 8.54 -30.63 5.12
C LEU A 403 7.16 -30.01 5.33
N LYS A 404 7.01 -29.30 6.43
CA LYS A 404 5.78 -28.59 6.79
C LYS A 404 6.08 -27.15 7.12
N LEU A 405 5.22 -26.24 6.64
CA LEU A 405 5.29 -24.81 6.86
C LEU A 405 4.01 -24.29 7.50
N ARG A 406 4.13 -23.43 8.49
CA ARG A 406 3.00 -22.72 9.10
C ARG A 406 2.71 -21.47 8.27
N PHE A 407 1.49 -21.36 7.79
CA PHE A 407 1.00 -20.18 7.08
C PHE A 407 0.10 -19.39 8.04
N VAL A 408 0.64 -18.30 8.58
CA VAL A 408 -0.08 -17.47 9.55
C VAL A 408 -0.92 -16.42 8.82
N ILE A 409 -2.20 -16.34 9.18
CA ILE A 409 -3.15 -15.33 8.68
C ILE A 409 -3.95 -14.75 9.85
N ALA A 410 -4.34 -13.47 9.74
CA ALA A 410 -5.20 -12.87 10.76
C ALA A 410 -6.63 -13.44 10.71
N GLU A 411 -7.30 -13.54 11.85
CA GLU A 411 -8.72 -13.95 11.92
C GLU A 411 -9.64 -13.00 11.15
N SER A 412 -9.28 -11.73 11.06
CA SER A 412 -9.97 -10.71 10.27
C SER A 412 -9.75 -10.83 8.75
N THR A 413 -8.94 -11.79 8.31
CA THR A 413 -8.67 -12.01 6.88
C THR A 413 -9.98 -12.26 6.14
N ASN A 414 -10.23 -11.45 5.11
CA ASN A 414 -11.44 -11.54 4.30
C ASN A 414 -11.45 -12.83 3.44
N ARG A 415 -12.57 -13.06 2.74
CA ARG A 415 -12.74 -14.24 1.90
C ARG A 415 -11.63 -14.39 0.86
N LEU A 416 -11.29 -13.32 0.14
CA LEU A 416 -10.21 -13.36 -0.86
C LEU A 416 -8.88 -13.85 -0.25
N GLY A 417 -8.48 -13.31 0.91
CA GLY A 417 -7.25 -13.74 1.58
C GLY A 417 -7.28 -15.22 2.00
N LEU A 418 -8.45 -15.74 2.39
CA LEU A 418 -8.62 -17.17 2.70
C LEU A 418 -8.53 -18.03 1.43
N ASP A 419 -9.16 -17.61 0.34
CA ASP A 419 -9.12 -18.32 -0.95
C ASP A 419 -7.69 -18.36 -1.49
N LEU A 420 -6.94 -17.27 -1.41
CA LEU A 420 -5.52 -17.21 -1.77
C LEU A 420 -4.67 -18.14 -0.89
N ALA A 421 -4.91 -18.17 0.42
CA ALA A 421 -4.17 -19.04 1.35
C ALA A 421 -4.42 -20.53 1.05
N GLN A 422 -5.65 -20.91 0.76
CA GLN A 422 -6.01 -22.30 0.40
C GLN A 422 -5.43 -22.70 -0.97
N LEU A 423 -5.44 -21.79 -1.93
CA LEU A 423 -4.85 -22.05 -3.25
C LEU A 423 -3.32 -22.22 -3.15
N LEU A 424 -2.64 -21.40 -2.34
CA LEU A 424 -1.23 -21.56 -2.02
C LEU A 424 -0.94 -22.89 -1.33
N GLN A 425 -1.74 -23.30 -0.35
CA GLN A 425 -1.64 -24.59 0.32
C GLN A 425 -1.74 -25.74 -0.69
N GLN A 426 -2.68 -25.67 -1.62
CA GLN A 426 -2.85 -26.68 -2.67
C GLN A 426 -1.63 -26.75 -3.60
N MET A 427 -1.15 -25.58 -4.10
CA MET A 427 0.00 -25.51 -5.00
C MET A 427 1.27 -26.10 -4.35
N LEU A 428 1.55 -25.70 -3.11
CA LEU A 428 2.71 -26.19 -2.37
C LEU A 428 2.59 -27.68 -2.05
N GLY A 429 1.38 -28.15 -1.74
CA GLY A 429 1.08 -29.57 -1.52
C GLY A 429 1.39 -30.45 -2.73
N GLN A 430 1.20 -29.95 -3.96
CA GLN A 430 1.49 -30.68 -5.21
C GLN A 430 2.98 -31.04 -5.35
N VAL A 431 3.88 -30.23 -4.81
CA VAL A 431 5.33 -30.49 -4.83
C VAL A 431 5.84 -31.15 -3.54
N GLY A 432 4.93 -31.51 -2.62
CA GLY A 432 5.24 -32.18 -1.36
C GLY A 432 5.67 -31.23 -0.23
N ILE A 433 5.30 -29.96 -0.28
CA ILE A 433 5.41 -29.02 0.83
C ILE A 433 4.07 -28.98 1.56
N GLY A 434 3.99 -29.54 2.76
CA GLY A 434 2.79 -29.45 3.61
C GLY A 434 2.63 -28.04 4.15
N VAL A 435 1.44 -27.47 4.07
CA VAL A 435 1.14 -26.15 4.63
C VAL A 435 0.02 -26.26 5.65
N GLU A 436 0.24 -25.69 6.82
CA GLU A 436 -0.76 -25.57 7.89
C GLU A 436 -1.19 -24.12 8.02
N ILE A 437 -2.45 -23.82 7.67
CA ILE A 437 -3.01 -22.47 7.80
C ILE A 437 -3.39 -22.24 9.26
N GLN A 438 -2.71 -21.30 9.91
CA GLN A 438 -2.93 -20.91 11.30
C GLN A 438 -3.60 -19.53 11.34
N LYS A 439 -4.85 -19.48 11.84
CA LYS A 439 -5.54 -18.22 12.12
C LYS A 439 -5.12 -17.69 13.48
N VAL A 440 -4.84 -16.39 13.55
CA VAL A 440 -4.41 -15.71 14.77
C VAL A 440 -5.23 -14.43 15.00
N PRO A 441 -5.40 -13.96 16.26
CA PRO A 441 -6.09 -12.71 16.53
C PRO A 441 -5.50 -11.55 15.70
N ALA A 442 -6.35 -10.71 15.17
CA ALA A 442 -5.92 -9.61 14.28
C ALA A 442 -4.90 -8.68 14.94
N ASP A 443 -5.12 -8.33 16.23
CA ASP A 443 -4.24 -7.45 17.01
C ASP A 443 -2.87 -8.10 17.33
N ASP A 444 -2.79 -9.43 17.26
CA ASP A 444 -1.58 -10.19 17.52
C ASP A 444 -0.74 -10.43 16.25
N TYR A 445 -1.36 -10.36 15.07
CA TYR A 445 -0.74 -10.72 13.79
C TYR A 445 0.57 -9.99 13.54
N GLY A 446 0.60 -8.65 13.65
CA GLY A 446 1.82 -7.85 13.56
C GLY A 446 2.78 -8.13 14.71
N PRO A 447 2.44 -7.70 15.96
CA PRO A 447 3.41 -7.64 17.07
C PRO A 447 3.86 -9.00 17.60
N LYS A 448 3.04 -10.05 17.50
CA LYS A 448 3.39 -11.38 18.04
C LYS A 448 3.79 -12.42 17.00
N TYR A 449 3.58 -12.10 15.71
CA TYR A 449 3.94 -13.02 14.62
C TYR A 449 4.92 -12.42 13.63
N LEU A 450 4.58 -11.32 12.95
CA LEU A 450 5.46 -10.74 11.94
C LEU A 450 6.73 -10.11 12.55
N ASP A 451 6.57 -9.21 13.51
CA ASP A 451 7.68 -8.46 14.10
C ASP A 451 8.71 -9.37 14.79
N VAL A 452 8.24 -10.45 15.41
CA VAL A 452 9.09 -11.41 16.12
C VAL A 452 9.51 -12.62 15.27
N GLY A 453 9.00 -12.74 14.02
CA GLY A 453 9.29 -13.85 13.11
C GLY A 453 8.69 -15.19 13.53
N ASN A 454 7.52 -15.18 14.16
CA ASN A 454 6.83 -16.40 14.58
C ASN A 454 5.90 -16.94 13.48
N PHE A 455 6.43 -17.13 12.29
CA PHE A 455 5.72 -17.67 11.12
C PHE A 455 6.74 -18.37 10.20
N ASP A 456 6.26 -19.18 9.25
CA ASP A 456 7.05 -19.65 8.13
C ASP A 456 6.62 -18.92 6.85
N LEU A 457 5.29 -18.85 6.60
CA LEU A 457 4.68 -18.11 5.52
C LEU A 457 3.69 -17.09 6.10
N ALA A 458 3.61 -15.90 5.48
CA ALA A 458 2.60 -14.90 5.75
C ALA A 458 2.21 -14.19 4.45
N ILE A 459 0.95 -13.76 4.29
CA ILE A 459 0.48 -12.97 3.16
C ILE A 459 -0.01 -11.62 3.66
N PHE A 460 0.55 -10.56 3.11
CA PHE A 460 0.14 -9.19 3.43
C PHE A 460 0.52 -8.25 2.29
N ARG A 461 0.41 -6.96 2.52
CA ARG A 461 0.65 -5.90 1.53
C ARG A 461 1.59 -4.86 2.09
N PHE A 462 2.41 -4.29 1.23
CA PHE A 462 2.95 -2.96 1.45
C PHE A 462 2.17 -1.94 0.63
N THR A 463 2.01 -0.74 1.16
CA THR A 463 1.32 0.39 0.51
C THR A 463 2.16 1.65 0.66
N ASP A 464 2.03 2.57 -0.31
CA ASP A 464 2.61 3.93 -0.28
C ASP A 464 4.14 4.01 -0.17
N LEU A 465 4.86 2.95 -0.54
CA LEU A 465 6.33 2.98 -0.62
C LEU A 465 6.80 3.62 -1.95
N THR A 466 6.29 4.80 -2.26
CA THR A 466 6.45 5.45 -3.58
C THR A 466 7.90 5.85 -3.87
N TYR A 467 8.69 6.12 -2.84
CA TYR A 467 10.11 6.46 -2.97
C TYR A 467 10.99 5.21 -2.88
N PRO A 468 11.82 4.91 -3.89
CA PRO A 468 12.59 3.67 -3.94
C PRO A 468 13.53 3.44 -2.75
N SER A 469 14.00 4.51 -2.10
CA SER A 469 14.84 4.39 -0.89
C SER A 469 14.13 3.73 0.30
N GLN A 470 12.79 3.70 0.31
CA GLN A 470 12.01 3.03 1.34
C GLN A 470 12.21 1.50 1.32
N ALA A 471 12.62 0.94 0.18
CA ALA A 471 13.00 -0.47 0.05
C ALA A 471 14.11 -0.89 1.05
N GLN A 472 14.96 0.05 1.49
CA GLN A 472 15.95 -0.26 2.54
C GLN A 472 15.32 -0.73 3.84
N ALA A 473 14.15 -0.19 4.24
CA ALA A 473 13.48 -0.62 5.46
C ALA A 473 12.96 -2.06 5.34
N VAL A 474 12.56 -2.45 4.13
CA VAL A 474 11.95 -3.76 3.85
C VAL A 474 12.99 -4.85 3.61
N TYR A 475 14.08 -4.55 2.90
CA TYR A 475 14.96 -5.58 2.36
C TYR A 475 16.38 -5.57 2.95
N ARG A 476 16.76 -4.55 3.74
CA ARG A 476 18.09 -4.53 4.36
C ARG A 476 18.30 -5.63 5.38
N MET A 477 19.57 -5.96 5.62
CA MET A 477 19.95 -6.94 6.61
C MET A 477 19.47 -6.55 8.02
N PRO A 478 18.83 -7.47 8.77
CA PRO A 478 18.48 -7.25 10.17
C PRO A 478 19.73 -6.93 11.02
N ARG A 479 19.59 -6.01 11.97
CA ARG A 479 20.68 -5.61 12.90
C ARG A 479 20.32 -5.98 14.33
N GLY A 480 20.95 -7.01 14.86
CA GLY A 480 20.63 -7.53 16.19
C GLY A 480 19.19 -8.05 16.25
N LYS A 481 18.35 -7.44 17.11
CA LYS A 481 16.92 -7.77 17.22
C LYS A 481 16.03 -6.94 16.29
N GLN A 482 16.58 -5.92 15.64
CA GLN A 482 15.83 -5.04 14.74
C GLN A 482 15.78 -5.66 13.35
N SER A 483 14.61 -6.07 12.93
CA SER A 483 14.32 -6.53 11.57
C SER A 483 13.85 -5.40 10.65
N PHE A 484 13.52 -4.25 11.20
CA PHE A 484 12.82 -3.17 10.49
C PHE A 484 11.51 -3.70 9.91
N GLN A 485 11.28 -3.58 8.60
CA GLN A 485 10.18 -4.22 7.89
C GLN A 485 10.60 -5.50 7.14
N ASN A 486 11.85 -5.96 7.30
CA ASN A 486 12.32 -7.24 6.78
C ASN A 486 11.78 -8.37 7.67
N TYR A 487 10.49 -8.65 7.57
CA TYR A 487 9.83 -9.69 8.37
C TYR A 487 10.34 -11.08 8.02
N GLY A 488 10.76 -11.32 6.79
CA GLY A 488 11.36 -12.56 6.32
C GLY A 488 12.78 -12.80 6.81
N ARG A 489 13.47 -11.77 7.31
CA ARG A 489 14.86 -11.82 7.79
C ARG A 489 15.85 -12.38 6.78
N ILE A 490 15.58 -12.16 5.50
CA ILE A 490 16.40 -12.58 4.38
C ILE A 490 17.07 -11.35 3.80
N SER A 491 18.38 -11.34 3.73
CA SER A 491 19.23 -10.36 3.05
C SER A 491 20.67 -10.87 2.99
N ASP A 492 21.52 -10.19 2.26
CA ASP A 492 22.95 -10.36 2.30
C ASP A 492 23.69 -9.02 2.10
N ALA A 493 25.01 -9.06 2.21
CA ALA A 493 25.84 -7.85 2.09
C ALA A 493 25.82 -7.24 0.68
N ALA A 494 25.57 -8.04 -0.36
CA ALA A 494 25.49 -7.56 -1.74
C ALA A 494 24.21 -6.77 -1.96
N LEU A 495 23.08 -7.24 -1.43
CA LEU A 495 21.80 -6.52 -1.45
C LEU A 495 21.88 -5.23 -0.67
N ASP A 496 22.47 -5.25 0.56
CA ASP A 496 22.65 -4.05 1.39
C ASP A 496 23.49 -2.99 0.65
N ASP A 497 24.62 -3.39 0.00
CA ASP A 497 25.46 -2.49 -0.80
C ASP A 497 24.68 -1.88 -1.98
N LEU A 498 23.94 -2.70 -2.73
CA LEU A 498 23.13 -2.22 -3.85
C LEU A 498 22.07 -1.20 -3.42
N LEU A 499 21.32 -1.49 -2.37
CA LEU A 499 20.30 -0.58 -1.83
C LEU A 499 20.93 0.74 -1.33
N GLN A 500 22.07 0.66 -0.65
CA GLN A 500 22.79 1.84 -0.17
C GLN A 500 23.30 2.70 -1.33
N ARG A 501 23.95 2.09 -2.31
CA ARG A 501 24.46 2.80 -3.50
C ARG A 501 23.32 3.39 -4.32
N ALA A 502 22.22 2.66 -4.50
CA ALA A 502 21.07 3.15 -5.22
C ALA A 502 20.49 4.41 -4.57
N SER A 503 20.28 4.38 -3.24
CA SER A 503 19.75 5.53 -2.50
C SER A 503 20.71 6.74 -2.46
N ALA A 504 22.01 6.52 -2.66
CA ALA A 504 23.02 7.57 -2.71
C ALA A 504 23.28 8.12 -4.13
N THR A 505 22.67 7.53 -5.17
CA THR A 505 22.89 7.91 -6.56
C THR A 505 21.88 8.99 -6.99
N LEU A 506 22.34 10.22 -7.19
CA LEU A 506 21.48 11.38 -7.49
C LEU A 506 20.91 11.38 -8.92
N ASP A 507 21.57 10.71 -9.87
CA ASP A 507 21.02 10.54 -11.22
C ASP A 507 19.90 9.48 -11.19
N PRO A 508 18.67 9.82 -11.54
CA PRO A 508 17.52 8.92 -11.40
C PRO A 508 17.60 7.67 -12.29
N VAL A 509 18.24 7.78 -13.47
CA VAL A 509 18.40 6.65 -14.39
C VAL A 509 19.44 5.67 -13.84
N ALA A 510 20.55 6.18 -13.33
CA ALA A 510 21.58 5.35 -12.69
C ALA A 510 21.06 4.72 -11.39
N ALA A 511 20.31 5.46 -10.57
CA ALA A 511 19.67 4.94 -9.37
C ALA A 511 18.69 3.80 -9.69
N ALA A 512 17.83 3.99 -10.70
CA ALA A 512 16.89 2.96 -11.13
C ALA A 512 17.59 1.67 -11.59
N ARG A 513 18.73 1.77 -12.27
CA ARG A 513 19.54 0.59 -12.63
C ARG A 513 20.04 -0.17 -11.41
N LEU A 514 20.52 0.54 -10.39
CA LEU A 514 20.98 -0.09 -9.15
C LEU A 514 19.83 -0.71 -8.37
N TYR A 515 18.67 -0.04 -8.28
CA TYR A 515 17.48 -0.60 -7.65
C TYR A 515 16.97 -1.85 -8.38
N ASN A 516 17.02 -1.89 -9.72
CA ASN A 516 16.67 -3.09 -10.46
C ASN A 516 17.67 -4.24 -10.27
N GLN A 517 18.97 -3.93 -10.05
CA GLN A 517 19.95 -4.94 -9.63
C GLN A 517 19.64 -5.45 -8.22
N ALA A 518 19.29 -4.57 -7.29
CA ALA A 518 18.88 -4.95 -5.95
C ALA A 518 17.60 -5.82 -5.98
N ASP A 519 16.65 -5.48 -6.82
CA ASP A 519 15.42 -6.24 -6.99
C ASP A 519 15.68 -7.66 -7.55
N ALA A 520 16.54 -7.79 -8.56
CA ALA A 520 16.97 -9.09 -9.05
C ALA A 520 17.66 -9.94 -7.95
N GLU A 521 18.37 -9.28 -7.05
CA GLU A 521 19.00 -9.94 -5.89
C GLU A 521 17.96 -10.35 -4.84
N ILE A 522 16.90 -9.56 -4.58
CA ILE A 522 15.78 -9.94 -3.73
C ILE A 522 15.12 -11.22 -4.26
N TRP A 523 14.85 -11.29 -5.57
CA TRP A 523 14.34 -12.49 -6.23
C TRP A 523 15.30 -13.68 -6.07
N ARG A 524 16.61 -13.45 -6.29
CA ARG A 524 17.64 -14.50 -6.17
C ARG A 524 17.77 -15.04 -4.75
N LEU A 525 17.59 -14.19 -3.74
CA LEU A 525 17.64 -14.61 -2.34
C LEU A 525 16.40 -15.40 -1.92
N GLY A 526 15.33 -15.37 -2.72
CA GLY A 526 14.04 -15.98 -2.35
C GLY A 526 13.45 -15.31 -1.13
N HIS A 527 13.46 -13.98 -1.10
CA HIS A 527 12.98 -13.20 0.04
C HIS A 527 11.49 -13.40 0.26
N ASP A 528 10.73 -13.35 -0.82
CA ASP A 528 9.28 -13.54 -0.83
C ASP A 528 8.81 -14.08 -2.19
N VAL A 529 7.51 -14.20 -2.37
CA VAL A 529 6.86 -14.41 -3.66
C VAL A 529 6.01 -13.19 -3.94
N GLU A 530 6.58 -12.23 -4.67
CA GLU A 530 5.86 -11.05 -5.15
C GLU A 530 4.74 -11.48 -6.10
N LEU A 531 3.49 -11.11 -5.83
CA LEU A 531 2.34 -11.62 -6.57
C LEU A 531 1.85 -10.62 -7.62
N TYR A 532 1.27 -9.51 -7.15
CA TYR A 532 0.58 -8.58 -8.06
C TYR A 532 0.42 -7.19 -7.44
N GLN A 533 0.28 -6.19 -8.31
CA GLN A 533 -0.16 -4.84 -7.94
C GLN A 533 -1.69 -4.81 -7.90
N ARG A 534 -2.27 -4.34 -6.77
CA ARG A 534 -3.72 -4.22 -6.63
C ARG A 534 -4.24 -3.00 -7.40
N PRO A 535 -5.37 -3.14 -8.09
CA PRO A 535 -6.10 -1.97 -8.57
C PRO A 535 -6.69 -1.20 -7.38
N GLN A 536 -6.66 0.12 -7.46
CA GLN A 536 -7.46 0.98 -6.59
C GLN A 536 -8.80 1.25 -7.24
N MET A 537 -9.86 1.16 -6.47
CA MET A 537 -11.21 1.40 -6.93
C MET A 537 -11.97 2.21 -5.88
N THR A 538 -12.55 3.33 -6.29
CA THR A 538 -13.29 4.24 -5.40
C THR A 538 -14.63 4.58 -6.04
N ALA A 539 -15.72 4.25 -5.37
CA ALA A 539 -17.02 4.77 -5.73
C ALA A 539 -17.17 6.19 -5.20
N VAL A 540 -17.61 7.09 -6.07
CA VAL A 540 -17.84 8.50 -5.76
C VAL A 540 -19.24 8.92 -6.20
N ARG A 541 -19.82 9.92 -5.54
CA ARG A 541 -21.09 10.52 -5.99
C ARG A 541 -20.91 11.17 -7.36
N LYS A 542 -21.94 11.04 -8.21
CA LYS A 542 -21.98 11.75 -9.50
C LYS A 542 -21.82 13.24 -9.27
N GLY A 543 -21.05 13.88 -10.14
CA GLY A 543 -20.75 15.30 -10.01
C GLY A 543 -19.58 15.63 -9.08
N LEU A 544 -19.03 14.69 -8.30
CA LEU A 544 -17.78 14.92 -7.59
C LEU A 544 -16.61 14.90 -8.59
N ALA A 545 -15.87 15.98 -8.70
CA ALA A 545 -14.75 16.16 -9.61
C ALA A 545 -13.42 16.31 -8.85
N ASN A 546 -12.32 15.97 -9.52
CA ASN A 546 -10.95 16.03 -9.02
C ASN A 546 -10.69 15.19 -7.76
N PHE A 547 -11.51 14.16 -7.55
CA PHE A 547 -11.39 13.20 -6.45
C PHE A 547 -11.63 11.79 -6.98
N GLY A 548 -10.89 10.78 -6.49
CA GLY A 548 -11.06 9.40 -6.92
C GLY A 548 -9.79 8.59 -6.78
N VAL A 549 -9.28 8.04 -7.88
CA VAL A 549 -8.05 7.24 -7.89
C VAL A 549 -6.92 8.04 -8.53
N PRO A 550 -5.95 8.54 -7.73
CA PRO A 550 -4.87 9.41 -8.22
C PRO A 550 -3.71 8.66 -8.89
N GLY A 551 -3.79 7.35 -9.08
CA GLY A 551 -2.63 6.57 -9.48
C GLY A 551 -1.62 6.45 -8.33
N LEU A 552 -0.34 6.70 -8.60
CA LEU A 552 0.71 6.81 -7.55
C LEU A 552 0.84 8.25 -7.00
N GLY A 553 -0.08 9.13 -7.40
CA GLY A 553 -0.05 10.55 -7.08
C GLY A 553 -0.85 10.92 -5.84
N ASP A 554 -0.96 12.23 -5.65
CA ASP A 554 -1.67 12.84 -4.54
C ASP A 554 -3.01 13.42 -4.96
N ILE A 555 -3.99 13.45 -4.04
CA ILE A 555 -5.24 14.21 -4.20
C ILE A 555 -4.98 15.65 -3.76
N ASP A 556 -5.24 16.61 -4.65
CA ASP A 556 -5.22 18.03 -4.32
C ASP A 556 -6.61 18.51 -3.90
N PHE A 557 -6.88 18.49 -2.59
CA PHE A 557 -8.18 18.91 -2.04
C PHE A 557 -8.53 20.37 -2.36
N GLY A 558 -7.55 21.24 -2.65
CA GLY A 558 -7.78 22.61 -3.09
C GLY A 558 -8.52 22.69 -4.42
N THR A 559 -8.48 21.62 -5.22
CA THR A 559 -9.12 21.56 -6.55
C THR A 559 -10.40 20.72 -6.57
N VAL A 560 -10.69 19.98 -5.51
CA VAL A 560 -11.88 19.11 -5.43
C VAL A 560 -13.16 19.97 -5.35
N GLY A 561 -14.21 19.51 -6.02
CA GLY A 561 -15.49 20.19 -5.96
C GLY A 561 -16.59 19.44 -6.70
N TRP A 562 -17.74 20.07 -6.79
CA TRP A 562 -18.92 19.53 -7.42
C TRP A 562 -19.17 20.20 -8.78
N THR A 563 -19.53 19.43 -9.79
CA THR A 563 -20.06 19.97 -11.05
C THR A 563 -21.45 20.57 -10.81
N SER A 564 -21.89 21.40 -11.75
CA SER A 564 -23.21 22.06 -11.70
C SER A 564 -24.35 21.08 -11.82
#